data_91efdd3e8ac05e32ca50b801cda34751
#
_entry.id   91efdd3e8ac05e32ca50b801cda34751
#
_cell.length_a   1.000
_cell.length_b   1.000
_cell.length_c   1.000
_cell.angle_alpha   90.00
_cell.angle_beta   90.00
_cell.angle_gamma   90.00
#
_symmetry.space_group_name_H-M   'P 1'
#
loop_
_entity.id
_entity.type
_entity.pdbx_description
1 polymer ?
#
loop_
_entity_poly.entity_id
_entity_poly.type
_entity_poly.pdbx_seq_one_letter_code
_entity_poly.pdbx_strand_id
1 'polypeptide(L)'
;MIDPKITLIHATQLAMKPITTAFESLWPKAQLMNLLDDRLGPDLAQAGSLNSAMVARMVSLAQYAKANGAQGILFTCSAFGAAIDEAKRVVGLPTLKPNEAMFDEALDLCERSTHTCRIGLLTTFAPAEKSMFEELLAAKEQRGMSVQIVSACAQGAMEALNAGDANTHDQMIIQSAKTLPPCDVLLLGQFSMARSQHLVADAMKLPVLSSPDSAVRRLKAELD
;
A
#
# COMPACT_ATOMS: atom_id res chain seq x y z
N MET A 1 17.54 23.75 3.05
CA MET A 1 17.30 22.50 2.31
C MET A 1 16.04 22.72 1.49
N ILE A 2 16.04 22.31 0.22
CA ILE A 2 14.85 22.42 -0.64
C ILE A 2 13.91 21.28 -0.25
N ASP A 3 12.63 21.58 -0.05
CA ASP A 3 11.62 20.56 0.29
C ASP A 3 11.55 19.52 -0.82
N PRO A 4 11.60 18.21 -0.50
CA PRO A 4 11.66 17.17 -1.51
C PRO A 4 10.36 17.07 -2.31
N LYS A 5 10.50 16.87 -3.62
CA LYS A 5 9.38 16.73 -4.56
C LYS A 5 9.05 15.26 -4.75
N ILE A 6 7.85 14.88 -4.37
CA ILE A 6 7.35 13.51 -4.47
C ILE A 6 6.19 13.47 -5.47
N THR A 7 6.26 12.54 -6.41
CA THR A 7 5.13 12.29 -7.32
C THR A 7 4.37 11.04 -6.88
N LEU A 8 3.06 11.21 -6.73
CA LEU A 8 2.11 10.15 -6.43
C LEU A 8 1.40 9.76 -7.73
N ILE A 9 1.50 8.49 -8.13
CA ILE A 9 0.89 7.98 -9.38
C ILE A 9 -0.28 7.06 -9.01
N HIS A 10 -1.48 7.45 -9.45
CA HIS A 10 -2.75 6.85 -9.08
C HIS A 10 -3.44 6.20 -10.27
N ALA A 11 -4.09 5.05 -10.06
CA ALA A 11 -5.04 4.44 -10.97
C ALA A 11 -6.51 4.64 -10.51
N THR A 12 -6.71 5.29 -9.35
CA THR A 12 -8.04 5.61 -8.80
C THR A 12 -7.96 6.81 -7.88
N GLN A 13 -9.01 7.61 -7.86
CA GLN A 13 -9.14 8.77 -6.96
C GLN A 13 -9.21 8.35 -5.47
N LEU A 14 -9.71 7.15 -5.18
CA LEU A 14 -9.88 6.66 -3.81
C LEU A 14 -8.55 6.56 -3.03
N ALA A 15 -7.42 6.40 -3.73
CA ALA A 15 -6.11 6.33 -3.11
C ALA A 15 -5.52 7.72 -2.78
N MET A 16 -6.02 8.80 -3.39
CA MET A 16 -5.41 10.14 -3.28
C MET A 16 -5.51 10.72 -1.87
N LYS A 17 -6.72 10.76 -1.30
CA LYS A 17 -6.92 11.35 0.04
C LYS A 17 -6.14 10.61 1.14
N PRO A 18 -6.15 9.26 1.24
CA PRO A 18 -5.39 8.55 2.26
C PRO A 18 -3.89 8.87 2.23
N ILE A 19 -3.26 8.86 1.05
CA ILE A 19 -1.82 9.14 0.96
C ILE A 19 -1.49 10.60 1.23
N THR A 20 -2.32 11.55 0.76
CA THR A 20 -2.12 12.96 1.06
C THR A 20 -2.18 13.21 2.57
N THR A 21 -3.17 12.61 3.26
CA THR A 21 -3.29 12.71 4.72
C THR A 21 -2.05 12.13 5.44
N ALA A 22 -1.51 11.01 4.96
CA ALA A 22 -0.30 10.43 5.52
C ALA A 22 0.91 11.38 5.37
N PHE A 23 1.09 12.02 4.21
CA PHE A 23 2.14 13.03 4.00
C PHE A 23 1.93 14.27 4.88
N GLU A 24 0.72 14.79 4.96
CA GLU A 24 0.38 15.94 5.83
C GLU A 24 0.77 15.67 7.30
N SER A 25 0.57 14.43 7.76
CA SER A 25 0.87 14.02 9.13
C SER A 25 2.35 13.70 9.37
N LEU A 26 2.99 12.94 8.48
CA LEU A 26 4.31 12.34 8.71
C LEU A 26 5.45 13.09 8.03
N TRP A 27 5.15 13.81 6.95
CA TRP A 27 6.15 14.54 6.19
C TRP A 27 5.58 15.81 5.51
N PRO A 28 5.10 16.79 6.30
CA PRO A 28 4.40 17.98 5.80
C PRO A 28 5.26 18.92 4.93
N LYS A 29 6.60 18.74 4.93
CA LYS A 29 7.50 19.50 4.07
C LYS A 29 7.61 18.97 2.65
N ALA A 30 7.16 17.73 2.38
CA ALA A 30 7.20 17.16 1.03
C ALA A 30 6.26 17.91 0.09
N GLN A 31 6.77 18.29 -1.09
CA GLN A 31 5.97 18.88 -2.15
C GLN A 31 5.36 17.77 -3.02
N LEU A 32 4.05 17.63 -3.00
CA LEU A 32 3.36 16.55 -3.68
C LEU A 32 2.88 16.97 -5.07
N MET A 33 3.11 16.11 -6.07
CA MET A 33 2.48 16.16 -7.37
C MET A 33 1.65 14.88 -7.56
N ASN A 34 0.37 15.02 -7.88
CA ASN A 34 -0.52 13.89 -8.15
C ASN A 34 -0.68 13.70 -9.66
N LEU A 35 -0.45 12.48 -10.14
CA LEU A 35 -0.76 12.03 -11.49
C LEU A 35 -1.82 10.95 -11.40
N LEU A 36 -2.95 11.17 -12.05
CA LEU A 36 -4.06 10.22 -12.10
C LEU A 36 -4.26 9.74 -13.54
N ASP A 37 -4.21 8.42 -13.72
CA ASP A 37 -4.69 7.75 -14.93
C ASP A 37 -5.80 6.76 -14.53
N ASP A 38 -7.02 7.27 -14.42
CA ASP A 38 -8.19 6.51 -13.99
C ASP A 38 -8.70 5.49 -15.02
N ARG A 39 -8.11 5.47 -16.22
CA ARG A 39 -8.34 4.43 -17.22
C ARG A 39 -7.54 3.14 -16.99
N LEU A 40 -6.45 3.20 -16.21
CA LEU A 40 -5.62 2.01 -15.96
C LEU A 40 -6.40 0.84 -15.35
N GLY A 41 -7.22 1.10 -14.35
CA GLY A 41 -8.04 0.06 -13.70
C GLY A 41 -9.07 -0.58 -14.64
N PRO A 42 -9.95 0.21 -15.30
CA PRO A 42 -10.88 -0.30 -16.32
C PRO A 42 -10.20 -1.06 -17.47
N ASP A 43 -9.08 -0.54 -17.97
CA ASP A 43 -8.36 -1.17 -19.08
C ASP A 43 -7.76 -2.52 -18.65
N LEU A 44 -7.22 -2.63 -17.43
CA LEU A 44 -6.75 -3.89 -16.86
C LEU A 44 -7.88 -4.90 -16.68
N ALA A 45 -9.03 -4.45 -16.16
CA ALA A 45 -10.21 -5.30 -15.98
C ALA A 45 -10.72 -5.83 -17.33
N GLN A 46 -10.74 -5.00 -18.37
CA GLN A 46 -11.14 -5.40 -19.71
C GLN A 46 -10.15 -6.38 -20.36
N ALA A 47 -8.85 -6.17 -20.15
CA ALA A 47 -7.80 -7.04 -20.73
C ALA A 47 -7.63 -8.36 -19.96
N GLY A 48 -8.09 -8.44 -18.71
CA GLY A 48 -7.95 -9.59 -17.82
C GLY A 48 -6.53 -9.82 -17.29
N SER A 49 -5.52 -9.16 -17.84
CA SER A 49 -4.13 -9.24 -17.39
C SER A 49 -3.32 -8.01 -17.82
N LEU A 50 -2.21 -7.75 -17.12
CA LEU A 50 -1.27 -6.71 -17.47
C LEU A 50 -0.62 -6.98 -18.84
N ASN A 51 -0.63 -5.99 -19.74
CA ASN A 51 -0.04 -6.07 -21.07
C ASN A 51 1.05 -5.00 -21.28
N SER A 52 1.79 -5.14 -22.38
CA SER A 52 2.92 -4.25 -22.71
C SER A 52 2.53 -2.77 -22.86
N ALA A 53 1.32 -2.48 -23.35
CA ALA A 53 0.84 -1.10 -23.47
C ALA A 53 0.61 -0.45 -22.10
N MET A 54 0.08 -1.19 -21.14
CA MET A 54 -0.08 -0.72 -19.75
C MET A 54 1.27 -0.52 -19.06
N VAL A 55 2.23 -1.44 -19.28
CA VAL A 55 3.60 -1.28 -18.80
C VAL A 55 4.22 0.00 -19.34
N ALA A 56 4.11 0.24 -20.66
CA ALA A 56 4.63 1.45 -21.30
C ALA A 56 3.98 2.74 -20.73
N ARG A 57 2.68 2.73 -20.43
CA ARG A 57 1.98 3.86 -19.78
C ARG A 57 2.53 4.15 -18.40
N MET A 58 2.70 3.12 -17.56
CA MET A 58 3.25 3.27 -16.21
C MET A 58 4.68 3.82 -16.24
N VAL A 59 5.52 3.31 -17.15
CA VAL A 59 6.87 3.84 -17.39
C VAL A 59 6.82 5.30 -17.83
N SER A 60 5.93 5.66 -18.76
CA SER A 60 5.79 7.04 -19.25
C SER A 60 5.36 8.01 -18.14
N LEU A 61 4.46 7.59 -17.24
CA LEU A 61 4.05 8.39 -16.08
C LEU A 61 5.23 8.63 -15.12
N ALA A 62 6.05 7.60 -14.87
CA ALA A 62 7.24 7.74 -14.03
C ALA A 62 8.33 8.62 -14.69
N GLN A 63 8.52 8.51 -15.99
CA GLN A 63 9.44 9.39 -16.75
C GLN A 63 8.95 10.84 -16.74
N TYR A 64 7.64 11.08 -16.89
CA TYR A 64 7.04 12.40 -16.76
C TYR A 64 7.30 12.98 -15.36
N ALA A 65 7.09 12.18 -14.31
CA ALA A 65 7.37 12.60 -12.94
C ALA A 65 8.84 13.03 -12.79
N LYS A 66 9.79 12.21 -13.25
CA LYS A 66 11.21 12.52 -13.23
C LYS A 66 11.55 13.80 -14.00
N ALA A 67 11.01 13.97 -15.20
CA ALA A 67 11.23 15.15 -16.03
C ALA A 67 10.71 16.46 -15.37
N ASN A 68 9.71 16.35 -14.49
CA ASN A 68 9.18 17.46 -13.70
C ASN A 68 9.85 17.64 -12.33
N GLY A 69 10.99 16.97 -12.12
CA GLY A 69 11.85 17.16 -10.95
C GLY A 69 11.44 16.36 -9.72
N ALA A 70 10.69 15.26 -9.88
CA ALA A 70 10.44 14.33 -8.79
C ALA A 70 11.76 13.75 -8.26
N GLN A 71 11.91 13.70 -6.95
CA GLN A 71 13.02 13.07 -6.24
C GLN A 71 12.63 11.68 -5.71
N GLY A 72 11.33 11.43 -5.54
CA GLY A 72 10.76 10.14 -5.20
C GLY A 72 9.42 9.94 -5.90
N ILE A 73 9.06 8.69 -6.13
CA ILE A 73 7.79 8.30 -6.78
C ILE A 73 7.11 7.23 -5.91
N LEU A 74 5.82 7.38 -5.69
CA LEU A 74 4.98 6.36 -5.07
C LEU A 74 3.82 6.01 -6.00
N PHE A 75 3.74 4.75 -6.40
CA PHE A 75 2.54 4.21 -7.04
C PHE A 75 1.54 3.76 -5.96
N THR A 76 0.26 4.04 -6.15
CA THR A 76 -0.77 3.79 -5.13
C THR A 76 -1.74 2.67 -5.48
N CYS A 77 -1.47 1.90 -6.53
CA CYS A 77 -2.29 0.78 -6.97
C CYS A 77 -1.46 -0.49 -7.12
N SER A 78 -1.78 -1.53 -6.35
CA SER A 78 -1.05 -2.81 -6.31
C SER A 78 -1.24 -3.70 -7.55
N ALA A 79 -2.29 -3.46 -8.34
CA ALA A 79 -2.60 -4.29 -9.51
C ALA A 79 -1.55 -4.24 -10.64
N PHE A 80 -0.56 -3.34 -10.56
CA PHE A 80 0.43 -3.08 -11.59
C PHE A 80 1.86 -3.40 -11.17
N GLY A 81 2.07 -4.33 -10.25
CA GLY A 81 3.37 -4.62 -9.63
C GLY A 81 4.54 -4.75 -10.62
N ALA A 82 4.40 -5.62 -11.64
CA ALA A 82 5.45 -5.82 -12.65
C ALA A 82 5.70 -4.56 -13.52
N ALA A 83 4.67 -3.75 -13.80
CA ALA A 83 4.84 -2.49 -14.52
C ALA A 83 5.57 -1.44 -13.67
N ILE A 84 5.33 -1.44 -12.36
CA ILE A 84 6.03 -0.57 -11.41
C ILE A 84 7.50 -0.97 -11.31
N ASP A 85 7.81 -2.27 -11.27
CA ASP A 85 9.19 -2.76 -11.25
C ASP A 85 9.97 -2.29 -12.50
N GLU A 86 9.34 -2.34 -13.68
CA GLU A 86 9.94 -1.79 -14.89
C GLU A 86 10.10 -0.27 -14.82
N ALA A 87 9.11 0.46 -14.31
CA ALA A 87 9.20 1.90 -14.10
C ALA A 87 10.35 2.28 -13.15
N LYS A 88 10.51 1.57 -12.02
CA LYS A 88 11.64 1.73 -11.08
C LYS A 88 12.98 1.62 -11.80
N ARG A 89 13.14 0.56 -12.60
CA ARG A 89 14.38 0.30 -13.38
C ARG A 89 14.70 1.42 -14.36
N VAL A 90 13.68 1.95 -15.04
CA VAL A 90 13.85 2.99 -16.07
C VAL A 90 14.16 4.36 -15.48
N VAL A 91 13.49 4.75 -14.40
CA VAL A 91 13.67 6.11 -13.85
C VAL A 91 14.88 6.23 -12.94
N GLY A 92 15.29 5.16 -12.24
CA GLY A 92 16.44 5.17 -11.33
C GLY A 92 16.33 6.17 -10.18
N LEU A 93 15.10 6.45 -9.73
CA LEU A 93 14.78 7.25 -8.54
C LEU A 93 14.22 6.35 -7.44
N PRO A 94 14.28 6.75 -6.17
CA PRO A 94 13.48 6.16 -5.11
C PRO A 94 12.02 6.03 -5.57
N THR A 95 11.57 4.80 -5.80
CA THR A 95 10.25 4.51 -6.36
C THR A 95 9.64 3.34 -5.62
N LEU A 96 8.48 3.52 -5.02
CA LEU A 96 7.82 2.50 -4.21
C LEU A 96 6.57 1.94 -4.89
N LYS A 97 6.39 0.62 -4.72
CA LYS A 97 5.09 -0.06 -4.87
C LYS A 97 4.20 0.28 -3.66
N PRO A 98 2.88 0.14 -3.78
CA PRO A 98 1.95 0.56 -2.72
C PRO A 98 2.23 -0.07 -1.35
N ASN A 99 2.59 -1.36 -1.33
CA ASN A 99 2.60 -2.16 -0.11
C ASN A 99 3.99 -2.60 0.34
N GLU A 100 5.04 -2.44 -0.50
CA GLU A 100 6.36 -2.99 -0.20
C GLU A 100 6.94 -2.45 1.11
N ALA A 101 6.79 -1.15 1.37
CA ALA A 101 7.28 -0.53 2.60
C ALA A 101 6.56 -1.07 3.85
N MET A 102 5.24 -1.32 3.75
CA MET A 102 4.46 -1.90 4.85
C MET A 102 4.86 -3.36 5.12
N PHE A 103 5.12 -4.13 4.07
CA PHE A 103 5.59 -5.51 4.20
C PHE A 103 6.98 -5.56 4.83
N ASP A 104 7.89 -4.72 4.38
CA ASP A 104 9.23 -4.59 4.97
C ASP A 104 9.15 -4.21 6.44
N GLU A 105 8.36 -3.20 6.81
CA GLU A 105 8.18 -2.76 8.19
C GLU A 105 7.61 -3.88 9.09
N ALA A 106 6.66 -4.67 8.59
CA ALA A 106 6.11 -5.81 9.31
C ALA A 106 7.16 -6.92 9.52
N LEU A 107 7.95 -7.22 8.50
CA LEU A 107 9.02 -8.21 8.59
C LEU A 107 10.11 -7.75 9.55
N ASP A 108 10.48 -6.46 9.55
CA ASP A 108 11.43 -5.88 10.50
C ASP A 108 10.94 -5.97 11.95
N LEU A 109 9.63 -5.80 12.19
CA LEU A 109 9.03 -6.02 13.51
C LEU A 109 9.15 -7.49 13.92
N CYS A 110 8.90 -8.41 13.00
CA CYS A 110 8.97 -9.85 13.25
C CYS A 110 10.41 -10.34 13.45
N GLU A 111 11.40 -9.74 12.81
CA GLU A 111 12.82 -10.11 12.98
C GLU A 111 13.33 -9.89 14.42
N ARG A 112 12.71 -8.92 15.12
CA ARG A 112 13.04 -8.61 16.52
C ARG A 112 12.30 -9.51 17.53
N SER A 113 11.41 -10.38 17.06
CA SER A 113 10.63 -11.27 17.93
C SER A 113 11.47 -12.45 18.42
N THR A 114 11.24 -12.88 19.64
CA THR A 114 11.87 -14.07 20.24
C THR A 114 11.07 -15.37 20.00
N HIS A 115 9.91 -15.26 19.33
CA HIS A 115 9.04 -16.38 18.98
C HIS A 115 8.67 -16.33 17.50
N THR A 116 8.03 -17.37 16.97
CA THR A 116 7.52 -17.38 15.60
C THR A 116 6.44 -16.32 15.43
N CYS A 117 6.80 -15.22 14.77
CA CYS A 117 5.92 -14.09 14.57
C CYS A 117 4.79 -14.43 13.58
N ARG A 118 3.61 -13.88 13.84
CA ARG A 118 2.44 -14.02 12.96
C ARG A 118 1.97 -12.65 12.47
N ILE A 119 1.94 -12.48 11.16
CA ILE A 119 1.44 -11.28 10.48
C ILE A 119 0.00 -11.54 10.01
N GLY A 120 -0.92 -10.67 10.39
CA GLY A 120 -2.30 -10.67 9.90
C GLY A 120 -2.48 -9.66 8.76
N LEU A 121 -2.98 -10.09 7.61
CA LEU A 121 -3.30 -9.23 6.48
C LEU A 121 -4.80 -9.06 6.36
N LEU A 122 -5.27 -7.81 6.43
CA LEU A 122 -6.66 -7.44 6.25
C LEU A 122 -6.87 -6.73 4.92
N THR A 123 -7.91 -7.14 4.20
CA THR A 123 -8.33 -6.51 2.94
C THR A 123 -9.84 -6.29 2.92
N THR A 124 -10.34 -5.55 1.94
CA THR A 124 -11.78 -5.36 1.70
C THR A 124 -12.24 -5.93 0.37
N PHE A 125 -11.33 -6.60 -0.37
CA PHE A 125 -11.60 -7.12 -1.71
C PHE A 125 -10.82 -8.42 -1.93
N ALA A 126 -11.52 -9.53 -2.13
CA ALA A 126 -10.93 -10.87 -2.19
C ALA A 126 -9.82 -11.06 -3.24
N PRO A 127 -9.90 -10.53 -4.48
CA PRO A 127 -8.77 -10.60 -5.41
C PRO A 127 -7.50 -9.89 -4.91
N ALA A 128 -7.65 -8.77 -4.18
CA ALA A 128 -6.50 -8.08 -3.58
C ALA A 128 -5.90 -8.89 -2.44
N GLU A 129 -6.71 -9.60 -1.65
CA GLU A 129 -6.23 -10.49 -0.58
C GLU A 129 -5.23 -11.50 -1.11
N LYS A 130 -5.60 -12.22 -2.18
CA LYS A 130 -4.72 -13.23 -2.80
C LYS A 130 -3.41 -12.61 -3.29
N SER A 131 -3.48 -11.54 -4.09
CA SER A 131 -2.30 -10.90 -4.66
C SER A 131 -1.35 -10.39 -3.58
N MET A 132 -1.89 -9.73 -2.55
CA MET A 132 -1.08 -9.17 -1.46
C MET A 132 -0.50 -10.25 -0.54
N PHE A 133 -1.23 -11.34 -0.33
CA PHE A 133 -0.72 -12.50 0.40
C PHE A 133 0.49 -13.11 -0.32
N GLU A 134 0.39 -13.28 -1.65
CA GLU A 134 1.49 -13.77 -2.49
C GLU A 134 2.70 -12.82 -2.48
N GLU A 135 2.48 -11.50 -2.53
CA GLU A 135 3.55 -10.50 -2.43
C GLU A 135 4.27 -10.55 -1.07
N LEU A 136 3.51 -10.62 0.03
CA LEU A 136 4.08 -10.71 1.38
C LEU A 136 4.82 -12.04 1.58
N LEU A 137 4.29 -13.14 1.02
CA LEU A 137 4.95 -14.44 1.04
C LEU A 137 6.30 -14.38 0.31
N ALA A 138 6.33 -13.79 -0.88
CA ALA A 138 7.57 -13.61 -1.64
C ALA A 138 8.59 -12.73 -0.89
N ALA A 139 8.15 -11.64 -0.27
CA ALA A 139 9.02 -10.77 0.53
C ALA A 139 9.63 -11.51 1.73
N LYS A 140 8.83 -12.31 2.45
CA LYS A 140 9.29 -13.19 3.53
C LYS A 140 10.34 -14.19 3.04
N GLU A 141 10.09 -14.87 1.91
CA GLU A 141 11.00 -15.86 1.33
C GLU A 141 12.32 -15.24 0.90
N GLN A 142 12.29 -14.06 0.27
CA GLN A 142 13.50 -13.32 -0.11
C GLN A 142 14.38 -12.97 1.08
N ARG A 143 13.78 -12.73 2.26
CA ARG A 143 14.52 -12.47 3.51
C ARG A 143 14.90 -13.74 4.28
N GLY A 144 14.49 -14.94 3.82
CA GLY A 144 14.72 -16.21 4.52
C GLY A 144 14.06 -16.29 5.90
N MET A 145 12.96 -15.53 6.12
CA MET A 145 12.33 -15.43 7.43
C MET A 145 11.30 -16.53 7.68
N SER A 146 11.25 -17.02 8.92
CA SER A 146 10.23 -17.97 9.38
C SER A 146 9.10 -17.24 10.10
N VAL A 147 8.18 -16.63 9.34
CA VAL A 147 6.99 -15.99 9.89
C VAL A 147 5.72 -16.68 9.38
N GLN A 148 4.65 -16.66 10.16
CA GLN A 148 3.33 -17.11 9.74
C GLN A 148 2.55 -15.93 9.16
N ILE A 149 1.84 -16.16 8.06
CA ILE A 149 0.97 -15.16 7.45
C ILE A 149 -0.46 -15.72 7.48
N VAL A 150 -1.38 -14.92 7.98
CA VAL A 150 -2.82 -15.21 7.96
C VAL A 150 -3.54 -14.02 7.35
N SER A 151 -4.66 -14.25 6.70
CA SER A 151 -5.41 -13.18 6.05
C SER A 151 -6.91 -13.27 6.32
N ALA A 152 -7.59 -12.14 6.19
CA ALA A 152 -9.04 -12.05 6.19
C ALA A 152 -9.49 -10.89 5.29
N CYS A 153 -10.65 -11.09 4.63
CA CYS A 153 -11.29 -10.08 3.82
C CYS A 153 -12.57 -9.57 4.52
N ALA A 154 -12.61 -8.27 4.80
CA ALA A 154 -13.79 -7.58 5.29
C ALA A 154 -14.78 -7.35 4.12
N GLN A 155 -15.47 -8.41 3.71
CA GLN A 155 -16.43 -8.36 2.60
C GLN A 155 -17.55 -7.35 2.88
N GLY A 156 -17.89 -6.53 1.87
CA GLY A 156 -18.88 -5.47 2.00
C GLY A 156 -18.34 -4.14 2.55
N ALA A 157 -17.13 -4.12 3.12
CA ALA A 157 -16.57 -2.89 3.67
C ALA A 157 -16.26 -1.84 2.58
N MET A 158 -15.76 -2.26 1.41
CA MET A 158 -15.52 -1.36 0.28
C MET A 158 -16.83 -0.77 -0.26
N GLU A 159 -17.86 -1.58 -0.35
CA GLU A 159 -19.21 -1.16 -0.78
C GLU A 159 -19.80 -0.14 0.20
N ALA A 160 -19.66 -0.35 1.50
CA ALA A 160 -20.08 0.61 2.52
C ALA A 160 -19.36 1.94 2.37
N LEU A 161 -18.03 1.91 2.17
CA LEU A 161 -17.23 3.12 1.95
C LEU A 161 -17.65 3.87 0.69
N ASN A 162 -17.87 3.15 -0.42
CA ASN A 162 -18.32 3.74 -1.68
C ASN A 162 -19.72 4.36 -1.58
N ALA A 163 -20.58 3.82 -0.70
CA ALA A 163 -21.89 4.38 -0.38
C ALA A 163 -21.82 5.58 0.60
N GLY A 164 -20.61 5.96 1.06
CA GLY A 164 -20.40 7.05 2.01
C GLY A 164 -20.57 6.62 3.48
N ASP A 165 -20.82 5.35 3.76
CA ASP A 165 -20.95 4.82 5.12
C ASP A 165 -19.60 4.36 5.67
N ALA A 166 -18.83 5.35 6.05
CA ALA A 166 -17.50 5.15 6.59
C ALA A 166 -17.49 4.43 7.96
N ASN A 167 -18.55 4.56 8.74
CA ASN A 167 -18.65 3.91 10.05
C ASN A 167 -18.86 2.39 9.87
N THR A 168 -19.76 1.99 9.00
CA THR A 168 -19.95 0.57 8.67
C THR A 168 -18.69 -0.04 8.10
N HIS A 169 -17.98 0.65 7.18
CA HIS A 169 -16.67 0.21 6.68
C HIS A 169 -15.69 -0.09 7.83
N ASP A 170 -15.50 0.85 8.75
CA ASP A 170 -14.54 0.71 9.85
C ASP A 170 -14.94 -0.44 10.80
N GLN A 171 -16.23 -0.60 11.11
CA GLN A 171 -16.72 -1.69 11.94
C GLN A 171 -16.53 -3.07 11.28
N MET A 172 -16.77 -3.19 9.97
CA MET A 172 -16.55 -4.44 9.24
C MET A 172 -15.09 -4.86 9.26
N ILE A 173 -14.14 -3.91 9.12
CA ILE A 173 -12.72 -4.18 9.23
C ILE A 173 -12.35 -4.68 10.63
N ILE A 174 -12.85 -4.02 11.69
CA ILE A 174 -12.64 -4.45 13.08
C ILE A 174 -13.19 -5.86 13.32
N GLN A 175 -14.39 -6.15 12.83
CA GLN A 175 -14.97 -7.49 12.98
C GLN A 175 -14.14 -8.54 12.23
N SER A 176 -13.71 -8.24 11.01
CA SER A 176 -12.84 -9.13 10.25
C SER A 176 -11.50 -9.37 10.97
N ALA A 177 -10.89 -8.32 11.55
CA ALA A 177 -9.66 -8.45 12.35
C ALA A 177 -9.82 -9.45 13.49
N LYS A 178 -10.97 -9.42 14.18
CA LYS A 178 -11.28 -10.33 15.30
C LYS A 178 -11.46 -11.79 14.90
N THR A 179 -11.65 -12.11 13.62
CA THR A 179 -11.71 -13.50 13.14
C THR A 179 -10.34 -14.13 12.95
N LEU A 180 -9.28 -13.32 12.87
CA LEU A 180 -7.93 -13.81 12.74
C LEU A 180 -7.45 -14.48 14.04
N PRO A 181 -6.61 -15.51 13.95
CA PRO A 181 -5.90 -16.01 15.12
C PRO A 181 -5.01 -14.91 15.71
N PRO A 182 -4.53 -15.05 16.95
CA PRO A 182 -3.64 -14.06 17.56
C PRO A 182 -2.45 -13.72 16.65
N CYS A 183 -2.24 -12.43 16.38
CA CYS A 183 -1.18 -11.90 15.53
C CYS A 183 -0.27 -10.97 16.34
N ASP A 184 0.97 -10.79 15.87
CA ASP A 184 1.94 -9.85 16.45
C ASP A 184 1.83 -8.46 15.79
N VAL A 185 1.39 -8.42 14.53
CA VAL A 185 1.15 -7.20 13.76
C VAL A 185 0.01 -7.42 12.76
N LEU A 186 -0.80 -6.39 12.51
CA LEU A 186 -1.82 -6.38 11.46
C LEU A 186 -1.46 -5.39 10.37
N LEU A 187 -1.74 -5.78 9.12
CA LEU A 187 -1.54 -4.97 7.93
C LEU A 187 -2.90 -4.61 7.31
N LEU A 188 -3.12 -3.33 7.07
CA LEU A 188 -4.28 -2.83 6.32
C LEU A 188 -3.90 -2.67 4.85
N GLY A 189 -4.32 -3.64 4.05
CA GLY A 189 -3.79 -3.86 2.70
C GLY A 189 -4.18 -2.84 1.65
N GLN A 190 -5.17 -1.99 1.87
CA GLN A 190 -5.58 -0.98 0.89
C GLN A 190 -5.47 0.42 1.48
N PHE A 191 -5.13 1.39 0.63
CA PHE A 191 -5.01 2.80 1.01
C PHE A 191 -6.29 3.34 1.67
N SER A 192 -7.46 2.94 1.20
CA SER A 192 -8.74 3.31 1.77
C SER A 192 -8.94 2.86 3.22
N MET A 193 -8.28 1.79 3.65
CA MET A 193 -8.37 1.24 5.00
C MET A 193 -7.52 2.02 6.02
N ALA A 194 -6.59 2.88 5.60
CA ALA A 194 -5.71 3.63 6.51
C ALA A 194 -6.49 4.46 7.53
N ARG A 195 -7.68 4.96 7.17
CA ARG A 195 -8.59 5.66 8.09
C ARG A 195 -8.97 4.84 9.33
N SER A 196 -9.04 3.51 9.19
CA SER A 196 -9.44 2.59 10.26
C SER A 196 -8.27 2.19 11.17
N GLN A 197 -7.03 2.59 10.87
CA GLN A 197 -5.83 2.10 11.52
C GLN A 197 -5.86 2.25 13.05
N HIS A 198 -6.18 3.44 13.55
CA HIS A 198 -6.25 3.70 15.00
C HIS A 198 -7.39 2.90 15.65
N LEU A 199 -8.55 2.80 14.99
CA LEU A 199 -9.70 2.06 15.51
C LEU A 199 -9.39 0.56 15.61
N VAL A 200 -8.72 -0.01 14.61
CA VAL A 200 -8.29 -1.41 14.63
C VAL A 200 -7.21 -1.63 15.68
N ALA A 201 -6.22 -0.73 15.79
CA ALA A 201 -5.18 -0.82 16.81
C ALA A 201 -5.76 -0.78 18.24
N ASP A 202 -6.72 0.11 18.48
CA ASP A 202 -7.42 0.20 19.76
C ASP A 202 -8.25 -1.02 20.07
N ALA A 203 -8.92 -1.60 19.07
CA ALA A 203 -9.75 -2.79 19.25
C ALA A 203 -8.91 -4.07 19.45
N MET A 204 -7.77 -4.19 18.78
CA MET A 204 -6.95 -5.41 18.77
C MET A 204 -5.78 -5.36 19.76
N LYS A 205 -5.41 -4.17 20.26
CA LYS A 205 -4.31 -3.94 21.22
C LYS A 205 -2.95 -4.47 20.73
N LEU A 206 -2.67 -4.31 19.44
CA LEU A 206 -1.41 -4.69 18.81
C LEU A 206 -1.03 -3.68 17.70
N PRO A 207 0.22 -3.69 17.22
CA PRO A 207 0.65 -2.83 16.12
C PRO A 207 -0.18 -3.05 14.86
N VAL A 208 -0.66 -1.96 14.26
CA VAL A 208 -1.39 -1.98 12.98
C VAL A 208 -0.67 -1.06 12.01
N LEU A 209 -0.26 -1.58 10.87
CA LEU A 209 0.42 -0.83 9.82
C LEU A 209 -0.56 -0.54 8.68
N SER A 210 -0.37 0.60 8.03
CA SER A 210 -1.10 0.97 6.81
C SER A 210 -0.14 1.28 5.67
N SER A 211 -0.49 0.89 4.46
CA SER A 211 0.34 1.10 3.27
C SER A 211 0.76 2.56 3.07
N PRO A 212 -0.13 3.58 3.18
CA PRO A 212 0.28 4.97 2.99
C PRO A 212 1.29 5.44 4.05
N ASP A 213 1.09 5.12 5.32
CA ASP A 213 1.98 5.57 6.39
C ASP A 213 3.38 4.97 6.26
N SER A 214 3.47 3.67 6.00
CA SER A 214 4.74 2.97 5.80
C SER A 214 5.48 3.50 4.57
N ALA A 215 4.76 3.76 3.47
CA ALA A 215 5.34 4.33 2.26
C ALA A 215 5.93 5.73 2.49
N VAL A 216 5.22 6.59 3.23
CA VAL A 216 5.73 7.94 3.57
C VAL A 216 6.98 7.85 4.44
N ARG A 217 6.98 7.00 5.49
CA ARG A 217 8.17 6.80 6.35
C ARG A 217 9.37 6.31 5.52
N ARG A 218 9.16 5.36 4.62
CA ARG A 218 10.22 4.80 3.76
C ARG A 218 10.79 5.83 2.81
N LEU A 219 9.95 6.54 2.04
CA LEU A 219 10.41 7.58 1.12
C LEU A 219 11.17 8.70 1.86
N LYS A 220 10.69 9.09 3.02
CA LYS A 220 11.38 10.08 3.85
C LYS A 220 12.77 9.60 4.25
N ALA A 221 12.90 8.37 4.73
CA ALA A 221 14.19 7.79 5.12
C ALA A 221 15.17 7.60 3.95
N GLU A 222 14.67 7.41 2.72
CA GLU A 222 15.51 7.28 1.52
C GLU A 222 15.98 8.64 0.95
N LEU A 223 15.33 9.76 1.33
CA LEU A 223 15.60 11.09 0.79
C LEU A 223 16.17 12.07 1.83
N ASP A 224 16.15 11.74 3.12
CA ASP A 224 16.82 12.49 4.21
C ASP A 224 18.31 12.14 4.25
#